data_c04d1ed1ccbccf7ec1a876257e3e0137
#
_entry.id   c04d1ed1ccbccf7ec1a876257e3e0137
#
_cell.length_a   1.000
_cell.length_b   1.000
_cell.length_c   1.000
_cell.angle_alpha   90.00
_cell.angle_beta   90.00
_cell.angle_gamma   90.00
#
_symmetry.space_group_name_H-M   'P 1'
#
loop_
_entity.id
_entity.type
_entity.pdbx_description
1 polymer ?
#
loop_
_entity_poly.entity_id
_entity_poly.type
_entity_poly.pdbx_seq_one_letter_code
_entity_poly.pdbx_strand_id
1 'polypeptide(L)'
;MNQLQFDIHKKFYLHTDGWGQGQLQDITKLLDSVISDFYTHLDTGQITEKAVYVINSKNKIPPTDYPEIIKLDKFNLIYLSTSDRLWSQYSYQFAHELCHHVVDSDFYTTNDKFGWFEEALCELASIFCIDKMSQTWQTNPPYPNWKDYSSSLAEYVTDIIGKPENKIYKTFKSWLTENLEKLFKDRYKRTENRIVALQLFPLFKHRPEFWTTIQYLKFIKVTDDMTFDNFLDAWAEIVPDKLKELIIEIKTILNDEKASS
;
A
#
# COMPACT_ATOMS: atom_id res chain seq x y z
N MET A 1 -27.25 -23.93 1.01
CA MET A 1 -26.36 -23.21 0.09
C MET A 1 -25.06 -22.93 0.85
N ASN A 2 -23.95 -23.46 0.41
CA ASN A 2 -22.66 -23.07 1.01
C ASN A 2 -22.40 -21.62 0.65
N GLN A 3 -22.20 -20.78 1.64
CA GLN A 3 -21.83 -19.39 1.45
C GLN A 3 -20.42 -19.38 0.84
N LEU A 4 -20.26 -18.91 -0.39
CA LEU A 4 -18.98 -18.90 -1.11
C LEU A 4 -18.11 -17.70 -0.75
N GLN A 5 -18.62 -16.76 0.06
CA GLN A 5 -17.93 -15.54 0.46
C GLN A 5 -18.39 -15.07 1.83
N PHE A 6 -17.51 -14.34 2.53
CA PHE A 6 -17.80 -13.64 3.78
C PHE A 6 -17.65 -12.14 3.57
N ASP A 7 -18.54 -11.35 4.15
CA ASP A 7 -18.41 -9.90 4.16
C ASP A 7 -17.26 -9.49 5.08
N ILE A 8 -16.29 -8.74 4.56
CA ILE A 8 -15.20 -8.14 5.33
C ILE A 8 -15.64 -6.76 5.79
N HIS A 9 -15.96 -5.90 4.84
CA HIS A 9 -16.37 -4.52 5.00
C HIS A 9 -17.35 -4.18 3.88
N LYS A 10 -17.95 -2.97 3.88
CA LYS A 10 -18.83 -2.54 2.77
C LYS A 10 -18.16 -2.77 1.42
N LYS A 11 -18.76 -3.61 0.55
CA LYS A 11 -18.27 -4.00 -0.79
C LYS A 11 -16.94 -4.80 -0.81
N PHE A 12 -16.45 -5.26 0.34
CA PHE A 12 -15.31 -6.16 0.41
C PHE A 12 -15.74 -7.54 0.86
N TYR A 13 -15.34 -8.56 0.12
CA TYR A 13 -15.77 -9.94 0.29
C TYR A 13 -14.57 -10.89 0.33
N LEU A 14 -14.56 -11.83 1.27
CA LEU A 14 -13.54 -12.87 1.39
C LEU A 14 -14.04 -14.17 0.75
N HIS A 15 -13.30 -14.72 -0.20
CA HIS A 15 -13.52 -16.06 -0.73
C HIS A 15 -13.20 -17.12 0.34
N THR A 16 -13.95 -18.24 0.38
CA THR A 16 -13.87 -19.19 1.49
C THR A 16 -12.65 -20.10 1.48
N ASP A 17 -12.04 -20.34 0.33
CA ASP A 17 -11.08 -21.42 0.15
C ASP A 17 -9.63 -20.95 0.10
N GLY A 18 -8.71 -21.86 0.45
CA GLY A 18 -7.26 -21.66 0.26
C GLY A 18 -6.49 -21.12 1.47
N TRP A 19 -7.15 -20.84 2.59
CA TRP A 19 -6.57 -20.15 3.74
C TRP A 19 -5.87 -21.07 4.78
N GLY A 20 -5.73 -22.36 4.46
CA GLY A 20 -5.08 -23.33 5.37
C GLY A 20 -5.83 -23.46 6.69
N GLN A 21 -5.13 -23.26 7.82
CA GLN A 21 -5.70 -23.30 9.16
C GLN A 21 -6.28 -21.93 9.62
N GLY A 22 -6.19 -20.89 8.79
CA GLY A 22 -6.75 -19.57 9.08
C GLY A 22 -8.29 -19.64 9.14
N GLN A 23 -8.87 -19.21 10.27
CA GLN A 23 -10.31 -19.13 10.40
C GLN A 23 -10.84 -17.95 9.60
N LEU A 24 -11.87 -18.16 8.79
CA LEU A 24 -12.42 -17.11 7.91
C LEU A 24 -12.90 -15.88 8.69
N GLN A 25 -13.48 -16.09 9.87
CA GLN A 25 -13.91 -14.98 10.73
C GLN A 25 -12.72 -14.15 11.23
N ASP A 26 -11.60 -14.80 11.57
CA ASP A 26 -10.40 -14.10 12.03
C ASP A 26 -9.77 -13.30 10.90
N ILE A 27 -9.64 -13.92 9.70
CA ILE A 27 -9.15 -13.23 8.50
C ILE A 27 -10.04 -12.03 8.17
N THR A 28 -11.36 -12.21 8.18
CA THR A 28 -12.33 -11.14 7.92
C THR A 28 -12.13 -9.96 8.88
N LYS A 29 -12.02 -10.23 10.19
CA LYS A 29 -11.81 -9.19 11.20
C LYS A 29 -10.47 -8.49 11.07
N LEU A 30 -9.44 -9.23 10.71
CA LEU A 30 -8.10 -8.69 10.44
C LEU A 30 -8.13 -7.71 9.26
N LEU A 31 -8.72 -8.13 8.13
CA LEU A 31 -8.79 -7.30 6.93
C LEU A 31 -9.72 -6.09 7.13
N ASP A 32 -10.81 -6.24 7.89
CA ASP A 32 -11.68 -5.12 8.29
C ASP A 32 -10.91 -4.08 9.12
N SER A 33 -10.01 -4.52 10.02
CA SER A 33 -9.14 -3.61 10.78
C SER A 33 -8.21 -2.81 9.86
N VAL A 34 -7.61 -3.45 8.85
CA VAL A 34 -6.76 -2.76 7.86
C VAL A 34 -7.56 -1.72 7.09
N ILE A 35 -8.75 -2.08 6.57
CA ILE A 35 -9.61 -1.15 5.83
C ILE A 35 -10.00 0.03 6.73
N SER A 36 -10.47 -0.26 7.93
CA SER A 36 -10.98 0.75 8.86
C SER A 36 -9.88 1.75 9.23
N ASP A 37 -8.67 1.26 9.59
CA ASP A 37 -7.54 2.13 9.93
C ASP A 37 -7.11 2.98 8.72
N PHE A 38 -7.03 2.40 7.52
CA PHE A 38 -6.57 3.12 6.33
C PHE A 38 -7.60 4.15 5.82
N TYR A 39 -8.87 3.77 5.78
CA TYR A 39 -9.94 4.60 5.24
C TYR A 39 -10.23 5.85 6.08
N THR A 40 -9.87 5.87 7.38
CA THR A 40 -9.97 7.08 8.20
C THR A 40 -9.14 8.25 7.68
N HIS A 41 -8.16 7.98 6.82
CA HIS A 41 -7.20 8.94 6.27
C HIS A 41 -7.47 9.29 4.81
N LEU A 42 -8.58 8.82 4.24
CA LEU A 42 -8.92 9.01 2.83
C LEU A 42 -10.16 9.90 2.67
N ASP A 43 -10.27 10.55 1.52
CA ASP A 43 -11.53 11.15 1.09
C ASP A 43 -12.44 10.06 0.54
N THR A 44 -13.46 9.70 1.28
CA THR A 44 -14.40 8.63 0.90
C THR A 44 -15.14 8.92 -0.40
N GLY A 45 -15.29 10.21 -0.77
CA GLY A 45 -15.91 10.62 -2.04
C GLY A 45 -15.01 10.36 -3.27
N GLN A 46 -13.72 10.09 -3.07
CA GLN A 46 -12.76 9.78 -4.13
C GLN A 46 -12.43 8.28 -4.25
N ILE A 47 -12.91 7.45 -3.31
CA ILE A 47 -12.70 6.01 -3.38
C ILE A 47 -13.59 5.41 -4.47
N THR A 48 -13.03 4.51 -5.27
CA THR A 48 -13.81 3.79 -6.29
C THR A 48 -14.94 2.97 -5.67
N GLU A 49 -16.10 2.98 -6.30
CA GLU A 49 -17.29 2.24 -5.89
C GLU A 49 -17.26 0.74 -6.28
N LYS A 50 -16.15 0.29 -6.88
CA LYS A 50 -15.98 -1.12 -7.28
C LYS A 50 -16.01 -2.05 -6.06
N ALA A 51 -16.67 -3.19 -6.21
CA ALA A 51 -16.58 -4.27 -5.22
C ALA A 51 -15.17 -4.89 -5.26
N VAL A 52 -14.71 -5.41 -4.12
CA VAL A 52 -13.42 -6.09 -3.99
C VAL A 52 -13.63 -7.51 -3.49
N TYR A 53 -13.09 -8.48 -4.21
CA TYR A 53 -13.08 -9.88 -3.80
C TYR A 53 -11.66 -10.28 -3.42
N VAL A 54 -11.46 -10.67 -2.16
CA VAL A 54 -10.18 -11.14 -1.63
C VAL A 54 -10.14 -12.65 -1.73
N ILE A 55 -9.15 -13.16 -2.44
CA ILE A 55 -9.03 -14.57 -2.82
C ILE A 55 -7.62 -15.05 -2.48
N ASN A 56 -7.48 -16.30 -2.01
CA ASN A 56 -6.14 -16.87 -1.88
C ASN A 56 -5.53 -17.14 -3.27
N SER A 57 -4.28 -16.76 -3.47
CA SER A 57 -3.59 -16.88 -4.78
C SER A 57 -3.46 -18.32 -5.28
N LYS A 58 -3.58 -19.33 -4.41
CA LYS A 58 -3.66 -20.74 -4.79
C LYS A 58 -4.89 -21.06 -5.64
N ASN A 59 -5.95 -20.24 -5.55
CA ASN A 59 -7.18 -20.39 -6.33
C ASN A 59 -7.13 -19.63 -7.67
N LYS A 60 -6.04 -18.90 -7.94
CA LYS A 60 -5.81 -18.29 -9.26
C LYS A 60 -5.39 -19.35 -10.27
N ILE A 61 -5.67 -19.13 -11.55
CA ILE A 61 -5.28 -20.04 -12.64
C ILE A 61 -4.45 -19.26 -13.65
N PRO A 62 -3.11 -19.53 -13.76
CA PRO A 62 -2.32 -20.38 -12.85
C PRO A 62 -2.16 -19.76 -11.46
N PRO A 63 -1.91 -20.55 -10.41
CA PRO A 63 -1.62 -20.06 -9.07
C PRO A 63 -0.34 -19.19 -9.04
N THR A 64 -0.31 -18.20 -8.12
CA THR A 64 0.87 -17.36 -7.88
C THR A 64 1.34 -17.47 -6.43
N ASP A 65 2.61 -17.17 -6.17
CA ASP A 65 3.22 -17.14 -4.83
C ASP A 65 3.45 -15.72 -4.30
N TYR A 66 2.87 -14.73 -4.99
CA TYR A 66 2.89 -13.32 -4.62
C TYR A 66 1.47 -12.74 -4.60
N PRO A 67 1.23 -11.67 -3.81
CA PRO A 67 -0.03 -10.95 -3.84
C PRO A 67 -0.13 -10.09 -5.11
N GLU A 68 -1.34 -9.84 -5.56
CA GLU A 68 -1.61 -8.97 -6.70
C GLU A 68 -3.06 -8.49 -6.72
N ILE A 69 -3.31 -7.35 -7.33
CA ILE A 69 -4.64 -6.88 -7.68
C ILE A 69 -4.88 -6.99 -9.19
N ILE A 70 -6.06 -7.50 -9.56
CA ILE A 70 -6.57 -7.43 -10.93
C ILE A 70 -7.72 -6.44 -10.95
N LYS A 71 -7.53 -5.32 -11.65
CA LYS A 71 -8.53 -4.27 -11.79
C LYS A 71 -9.44 -4.58 -12.99
N LEU A 72 -10.72 -4.77 -12.73
CA LEU A 72 -11.75 -4.99 -13.74
C LEU A 72 -12.74 -3.82 -13.76
N ASP A 73 -13.57 -3.75 -14.78
CA ASP A 73 -14.48 -2.61 -14.95
C ASP A 73 -15.45 -2.44 -13.77
N LYS A 74 -16.01 -3.55 -13.25
CA LYS A 74 -17.07 -3.53 -12.24
C LYS A 74 -16.59 -3.90 -10.84
N PHE A 75 -15.47 -4.58 -10.71
CA PHE A 75 -14.93 -5.06 -9.44
C PHE A 75 -13.42 -5.28 -9.55
N ASN A 76 -12.76 -5.39 -8.42
CA ASN A 76 -11.36 -5.75 -8.32
C ASN A 76 -11.20 -7.11 -7.63
N LEU A 77 -10.18 -7.88 -8.05
CA LEU A 77 -9.78 -9.11 -7.41
C LEU A 77 -8.44 -8.87 -6.70
N ILE A 78 -8.39 -9.07 -5.41
CA ILE A 78 -7.14 -9.04 -4.62
C ILE A 78 -6.76 -10.48 -4.30
N TYR A 79 -5.61 -10.91 -4.79
CA TYR A 79 -5.04 -12.21 -4.48
C TYR A 79 -4.00 -12.07 -3.37
N LEU A 80 -4.12 -12.86 -2.30
CA LEU A 80 -3.14 -12.92 -1.22
C LEU A 80 -2.44 -14.28 -1.23
N SER A 81 -1.11 -14.28 -1.12
CA SER A 81 -0.29 -15.50 -1.16
C SER A 81 0.02 -16.06 0.24
N THR A 82 -0.61 -15.53 1.27
CA THR A 82 -0.46 -15.95 2.66
C THR A 82 -1.57 -16.92 3.08
N SER A 83 -1.32 -17.69 4.13
CA SER A 83 -2.26 -18.68 4.69
C SER A 83 -2.03 -18.88 6.20
N ASP A 84 -2.83 -19.75 6.80
CA ASP A 84 -2.73 -20.13 8.20
C ASP A 84 -2.92 -18.97 9.17
N ARG A 85 -2.01 -18.74 10.11
CA ARG A 85 -2.07 -17.69 11.12
C ARG A 85 -0.99 -16.62 10.95
N LEU A 86 -0.57 -16.36 9.72
CA LEU A 86 0.46 -15.40 9.41
C LEU A 86 -0.12 -13.97 9.34
N TRP A 87 -0.72 -13.51 10.45
CA TRP A 87 -1.54 -12.30 10.51
C TRP A 87 -0.83 -11.04 10.03
N SER A 88 0.44 -10.83 10.38
CA SER A 88 1.22 -9.70 9.88
C SER A 88 1.40 -9.73 8.37
N GLN A 89 1.56 -10.93 7.77
CA GLN A 89 1.66 -11.06 6.32
C GLN A 89 0.33 -10.78 5.62
N TYR A 90 -0.81 -11.23 6.19
CA TYR A 90 -2.13 -10.85 5.67
C TYR A 90 -2.29 -9.35 5.64
N SER A 91 -2.00 -8.67 6.76
CA SER A 91 -2.12 -7.22 6.87
C SER A 91 -1.21 -6.50 5.88
N TYR A 92 0.04 -6.96 5.75
CA TYR A 92 1.02 -6.39 4.85
C TYR A 92 0.61 -6.49 3.38
N GLN A 93 0.29 -7.71 2.93
CA GLN A 93 -0.10 -7.97 1.56
C GLN A 93 -1.42 -7.26 1.22
N PHE A 94 -2.40 -7.34 2.11
CA PHE A 94 -3.69 -6.72 1.86
C PHE A 94 -3.61 -5.19 1.83
N ALA A 95 -2.86 -4.55 2.72
CA ALA A 95 -2.67 -3.10 2.69
C ALA A 95 -1.99 -2.62 1.41
N HIS A 96 -1.04 -3.41 0.85
CA HIS A 96 -0.41 -3.16 -0.43
C HIS A 96 -1.46 -3.11 -1.56
N GLU A 97 -2.22 -4.18 -1.71
CA GLU A 97 -3.22 -4.30 -2.77
C GLU A 97 -4.42 -3.35 -2.56
N LEU A 98 -4.75 -3.04 -1.31
CA LEU A 98 -5.76 -2.04 -0.96
C LEU A 98 -5.32 -0.63 -1.39
N CYS A 99 -4.03 -0.31 -1.28
CA CYS A 99 -3.50 0.95 -1.78
C CYS A 99 -3.66 1.07 -3.30
N HIS A 100 -3.34 0.03 -4.06
CA HIS A 100 -3.61 -0.02 -5.49
C HIS A 100 -5.09 0.16 -5.83
N HIS A 101 -6.01 -0.41 -5.02
CA HIS A 101 -7.44 -0.20 -5.18
C HIS A 101 -7.83 1.26 -4.94
N VAL A 102 -7.25 1.91 -3.94
CA VAL A 102 -7.52 3.32 -3.58
C VAL A 102 -6.97 4.28 -4.63
N VAL A 103 -5.76 4.06 -5.10
CA VAL A 103 -5.13 4.86 -6.17
C VAL A 103 -5.94 4.73 -7.46
N ASP A 104 -6.43 3.54 -7.78
CA ASP A 104 -7.24 3.19 -8.95
C ASP A 104 -6.70 3.79 -10.27
N SER A 105 -5.36 3.91 -10.37
CA SER A 105 -4.70 4.41 -11.57
C SER A 105 -4.74 3.39 -12.70
N ASP A 106 -4.55 3.82 -13.93
CA ASP A 106 -4.38 2.99 -15.11
C ASP A 106 -2.92 2.91 -15.58
N PHE A 107 -1.95 3.25 -14.72
CA PHE A 107 -0.51 3.18 -15.01
C PHE A 107 -0.07 1.82 -15.53
N TYR A 108 -0.80 0.75 -15.18
CA TYR A 108 -0.54 -0.61 -15.65
C TYR A 108 -0.90 -0.85 -17.13
N THR A 109 -1.77 -0.01 -17.70
CA THR A 109 -2.32 -0.24 -19.04
C THR A 109 -1.91 0.79 -20.08
N THR A 110 -1.62 2.03 -19.65
CA THR A 110 -1.38 3.15 -20.57
C THR A 110 0.08 3.57 -20.65
N ASN A 111 0.73 3.83 -19.51
CA ASN A 111 2.15 4.16 -19.44
C ASN A 111 2.71 3.78 -18.07
N ASP A 112 3.59 2.78 -18.05
CA ASP A 112 4.13 2.18 -16.84
C ASP A 112 5.28 2.98 -16.19
N LYS A 113 5.74 4.05 -16.81
CA LYS A 113 6.96 4.78 -16.42
C LYS A 113 7.02 5.14 -14.93
N PHE A 114 5.90 5.53 -14.32
CA PHE A 114 5.83 5.89 -12.91
C PHE A 114 5.11 4.86 -12.03
N GLY A 115 4.81 3.70 -12.56
CA GLY A 115 4.23 2.59 -11.81
C GLY A 115 5.07 2.16 -10.60
N TRP A 116 6.40 2.30 -10.67
CA TRP A 116 7.30 2.06 -9.54
C TRP A 116 7.00 2.97 -8.34
N PHE A 117 6.57 4.22 -8.59
CA PHE A 117 6.22 5.14 -7.50
C PHE A 117 4.89 4.75 -6.84
N GLU A 118 3.91 4.27 -7.61
CA GLU A 118 2.71 3.65 -7.05
C GLU A 118 3.07 2.42 -6.21
N GLU A 119 3.97 1.55 -6.68
CA GLU A 119 4.47 0.42 -5.90
C GLU A 119 5.15 0.86 -4.59
N ALA A 120 5.93 1.94 -4.63
CA ALA A 120 6.54 2.50 -3.42
C ALA A 120 5.49 3.04 -2.43
N LEU A 121 4.42 3.66 -2.91
CA LEU A 121 3.30 4.10 -2.07
C LEU A 121 2.51 2.91 -1.50
N CYS A 122 2.37 1.83 -2.25
CA CYS A 122 1.73 0.60 -1.76
C CYS A 122 2.60 -0.11 -0.70
N GLU A 123 3.90 -0.14 -0.88
CA GLU A 123 4.85 -0.62 0.14
C GLU A 123 4.78 0.26 1.41
N LEU A 124 4.67 1.58 1.24
CA LEU A 124 4.46 2.52 2.35
C LEU A 124 3.14 2.26 3.07
N ALA A 125 2.03 2.00 2.35
CA ALA A 125 0.74 1.68 2.93
C ALA A 125 0.79 0.40 3.76
N SER A 126 1.54 -0.62 3.30
CA SER A 126 1.77 -1.86 4.06
C SER A 126 2.40 -1.59 5.42
N ILE A 127 3.48 -0.80 5.46
CA ILE A 127 4.20 -0.45 6.68
C ILE A 127 3.32 0.43 7.58
N PHE A 128 2.66 1.43 7.00
CA PHE A 128 1.79 2.36 7.71
C PHE A 128 0.60 1.65 8.39
N CYS A 129 -0.11 0.78 7.67
CA CYS A 129 -1.27 0.07 8.22
C CYS A 129 -0.87 -0.83 9.38
N ILE A 130 0.25 -1.56 9.28
CA ILE A 130 0.71 -2.41 10.39
C ILE A 130 1.15 -1.56 11.59
N ASP A 131 1.85 -0.45 11.37
CA ASP A 131 2.23 0.50 12.43
C ASP A 131 0.98 1.06 13.13
N LYS A 132 -0.05 1.42 12.38
CA LYS A 132 -1.34 1.87 12.93
C LYS A 132 -2.03 0.76 13.72
N MET A 133 -2.15 -0.44 13.18
CA MET A 133 -2.72 -1.58 13.88
C MET A 133 -1.95 -1.89 15.17
N SER A 134 -0.63 -1.77 15.19
CA SER A 134 0.17 -1.95 16.42
C SER A 134 -0.22 -0.98 17.53
N GLN A 135 -0.72 0.21 17.18
CA GLN A 135 -1.18 1.24 18.12
C GLN A 135 -2.66 1.04 18.48
N THR A 136 -3.52 0.88 17.48
CA THR A 136 -4.97 0.76 17.67
C THR A 136 -5.36 -0.50 18.45
N TRP A 137 -4.65 -1.62 18.22
CA TRP A 137 -4.94 -2.87 18.92
C TRP A 137 -4.54 -2.89 20.39
N GLN A 138 -3.74 -1.94 20.86
CA GLN A 138 -3.48 -1.79 22.29
C GLN A 138 -4.75 -1.42 23.08
N THR A 139 -5.70 -0.76 22.45
CA THR A 139 -6.94 -0.29 23.08
C THR A 139 -8.20 -0.84 22.43
N ASN A 140 -8.19 -1.09 21.14
CA ASN A 140 -9.35 -1.51 20.35
C ASN A 140 -8.99 -2.64 19.35
N PRO A 141 -8.55 -3.83 19.82
CA PRO A 141 -8.29 -4.97 18.95
C PRO A 141 -9.60 -5.56 18.40
N PRO A 142 -9.56 -6.29 17.25
CA PRO A 142 -10.73 -7.00 16.71
C PRO A 142 -11.37 -8.00 17.68
N TYR A 143 -10.55 -8.60 18.54
CA TYR A 143 -10.96 -9.43 19.67
C TYR A 143 -10.11 -9.05 20.91
N PRO A 144 -10.68 -9.08 22.12
CA PRO A 144 -9.93 -8.71 23.34
C PRO A 144 -8.61 -9.48 23.54
N ASN A 145 -8.58 -10.76 23.16
CA ASN A 145 -7.40 -11.62 23.25
C ASN A 145 -6.35 -11.34 22.16
N TRP A 146 -6.62 -10.47 21.20
CA TRP A 146 -5.64 -10.06 20.18
C TRP A 146 -4.84 -8.82 20.58
N LYS A 147 -5.17 -8.22 21.74
CA LYS A 147 -4.44 -7.06 22.26
C LYS A 147 -2.93 -7.28 22.32
N ASP A 148 -2.50 -8.44 22.80
CA ASP A 148 -1.07 -8.76 22.97
C ASP A 148 -0.35 -8.91 21.62
N TYR A 149 -1.07 -9.17 20.52
CA TYR A 149 -0.49 -9.26 19.19
C TYR A 149 -0.03 -7.88 18.67
N SER A 150 -0.45 -6.79 19.30
CA SER A 150 0.00 -5.42 18.95
C SER A 150 1.53 -5.27 19.01
N SER A 151 2.20 -5.95 19.95
CA SER A 151 3.66 -5.96 20.04
C SER A 151 4.32 -6.68 18.85
N SER A 152 3.75 -7.80 18.40
CA SER A 152 4.24 -8.53 17.23
C SER A 152 4.08 -7.73 15.94
N LEU A 153 3.02 -6.92 15.83
CA LEU A 153 2.84 -5.99 14.71
C LEU A 153 3.93 -4.89 14.74
N ALA A 154 4.22 -4.31 15.91
CA ALA A 154 5.26 -3.30 16.06
C ALA A 154 6.67 -3.87 15.74
N GLU A 155 6.95 -5.09 16.20
CA GLU A 155 8.19 -5.81 15.91
C GLU A 155 8.33 -6.06 14.40
N TYR A 156 7.26 -6.51 13.73
CA TYR A 156 7.26 -6.74 12.28
C TYR A 156 7.63 -5.47 11.48
N VAL A 157 7.10 -4.30 11.88
CA VAL A 157 7.47 -3.01 11.27
C VAL A 157 8.94 -2.69 11.54
N THR A 158 9.40 -2.89 12.77
CA THR A 158 10.80 -2.64 13.16
C THR A 158 11.76 -3.50 12.34
N ASP A 159 11.42 -4.77 12.16
CA ASP A 159 12.21 -5.72 11.36
C ASP A 159 12.29 -5.29 9.88
N ILE A 160 11.17 -4.82 9.31
CA ILE A 160 11.18 -4.30 7.93
C ILE A 160 12.09 -3.10 7.81
N ILE A 161 11.95 -2.12 8.70
CA ILE A 161 12.76 -0.88 8.68
C ILE A 161 14.24 -1.20 8.87
N GLY A 162 14.57 -2.11 9.78
CA GLY A 162 15.93 -2.47 10.18
C GLY A 162 16.71 -3.32 9.18
N LYS A 163 16.09 -3.78 8.08
CA LYS A 163 16.75 -4.63 7.10
C LYS A 163 18.00 -3.97 6.49
N PRO A 164 19.13 -4.68 6.44
CA PRO A 164 20.39 -4.12 5.91
C PRO A 164 20.28 -3.60 4.47
N GLU A 165 19.47 -4.26 3.63
CA GLU A 165 19.27 -3.88 2.23
C GLU A 165 18.53 -2.55 2.05
N ASN A 166 17.88 -2.03 3.10
CA ASN A 166 17.19 -0.74 3.08
C ASN A 166 18.13 0.43 3.36
N LYS A 167 19.38 0.17 3.77
CA LYS A 167 20.34 1.23 4.12
C LYS A 167 20.93 1.87 2.87
N ILE A 168 20.91 3.18 2.82
CA ILE A 168 21.62 3.97 1.83
C ILE A 168 22.77 4.73 2.52
N TYR A 169 23.93 4.83 1.85
CA TYR A 169 25.16 5.42 2.39
C TYR A 169 25.53 6.74 1.69
N LYS A 170 24.54 7.40 1.14
CA LYS A 170 24.63 8.67 0.40
C LYS A 170 23.34 9.48 0.63
N THR A 171 23.27 10.68 0.04
CA THR A 171 22.01 11.43 0.07
C THR A 171 20.91 10.67 -0.67
N PHE A 172 19.66 10.81 -0.22
CA PHE A 172 18.55 10.12 -0.87
C PHE A 172 18.38 10.56 -2.33
N LYS A 173 18.53 11.85 -2.61
CA LYS A 173 18.51 12.41 -3.97
C LYS A 173 19.53 11.73 -4.88
N SER A 174 20.77 11.58 -4.43
CA SER A 174 21.81 10.90 -5.22
C SER A 174 21.47 9.44 -5.47
N TRP A 175 21.00 8.74 -4.44
CA TRP A 175 20.56 7.36 -4.56
C TRP A 175 19.39 7.22 -5.55
N LEU A 176 18.37 8.07 -5.42
CA LEU A 176 17.20 8.04 -6.30
C LEU A 176 17.59 8.31 -7.75
N THR A 177 18.42 9.33 -8.01
CA THR A 177 18.89 9.67 -9.35
C THR A 177 19.61 8.49 -10.02
N GLU A 178 20.45 7.76 -9.30
CA GLU A 178 21.16 6.60 -9.82
C GLU A 178 20.25 5.40 -10.10
N ASN A 179 19.11 5.30 -9.41
CA ASN A 179 18.20 4.17 -9.53
C ASN A 179 16.97 4.46 -10.42
N LEU A 180 16.71 5.72 -10.80
CA LEU A 180 15.51 6.09 -11.58
C LEU A 180 15.37 5.29 -12.88
N GLU A 181 16.44 5.15 -13.67
CA GLU A 181 16.43 4.38 -14.92
C GLU A 181 16.06 2.91 -14.70
N LYS A 182 16.51 2.33 -13.60
CA LYS A 182 16.20 0.96 -13.21
C LYS A 182 14.73 0.84 -12.78
N LEU A 183 14.22 1.81 -12.03
CA LEU A 183 12.84 1.88 -11.57
C LEU A 183 11.87 2.11 -12.74
N PHE A 184 12.24 2.95 -13.73
CA PHE A 184 11.44 3.16 -14.93
C PHE A 184 11.32 1.89 -15.79
N LYS A 185 12.35 1.03 -15.78
CA LYS A 185 12.36 -0.22 -16.57
C LYS A 185 11.64 -1.39 -15.90
N ASP A 186 11.59 -1.38 -14.58
CA ASP A 186 11.00 -2.47 -13.80
C ASP A 186 10.39 -1.92 -12.51
N ARG A 187 9.08 -1.76 -12.52
CA ARG A 187 8.30 -1.27 -11.38
C ARG A 187 8.37 -2.16 -10.14
N TYR A 188 8.67 -3.45 -10.33
CA TYR A 188 8.68 -4.45 -9.25
C TYR A 188 10.00 -4.56 -8.51
N LYS A 189 10.83 -3.52 -8.55
CA LYS A 189 12.08 -3.43 -7.76
C LYS A 189 11.77 -3.25 -6.28
N ARG A 190 11.34 -4.33 -5.64
CA ARG A 190 10.77 -4.31 -4.29
C ARG A 190 11.67 -3.66 -3.25
N THR A 191 13.00 -3.91 -3.30
CA THR A 191 13.95 -3.28 -2.36
C THR A 191 14.02 -1.78 -2.58
N GLU A 192 14.13 -1.33 -3.81
CA GLU A 192 14.21 0.08 -4.19
C GLU A 192 12.89 0.79 -3.86
N ASN A 193 11.74 0.19 -4.16
CA ASN A 193 10.42 0.73 -3.80
C ASN A 193 10.28 0.88 -2.28
N ARG A 194 10.77 -0.09 -1.50
CA ARG A 194 10.79 -0.03 -0.04
C ARG A 194 11.69 1.08 0.49
N ILE A 195 12.86 1.30 -0.11
CA ILE A 195 13.74 2.41 0.28
C ILE A 195 13.02 3.75 0.10
N VAL A 196 12.31 3.96 -1.02
CA VAL A 196 11.49 5.16 -1.24
C VAL A 196 10.36 5.25 -0.22
N ALA A 197 9.64 4.16 0.04
CA ALA A 197 8.59 4.09 1.04
C ALA A 197 9.10 4.50 2.43
N LEU A 198 10.27 4.03 2.83
CA LEU A 198 10.87 4.33 4.14
C LEU A 198 11.31 5.80 4.26
N GLN A 199 11.70 6.46 3.18
CA GLN A 199 11.95 7.91 3.21
C GLN A 199 10.67 8.71 3.45
N LEU A 200 9.54 8.26 2.92
CA LEU A 200 8.24 8.91 3.08
C LEU A 200 7.53 8.51 4.38
N PHE A 201 7.88 7.37 4.97
CA PHE A 201 7.16 6.81 6.13
C PHE A 201 7.05 7.77 7.33
N PRO A 202 8.10 8.49 7.77
CA PRO A 202 7.97 9.44 8.88
C PRO A 202 6.94 10.52 8.59
N LEU A 203 6.90 11.04 7.35
CA LEU A 203 5.94 12.05 6.94
C LEU A 203 4.49 11.55 7.02
N PHE A 204 4.19 10.42 6.38
CA PHE A 204 2.85 9.83 6.36
C PHE A 204 2.41 9.33 7.74
N LYS A 205 3.35 8.90 8.59
CA LYS A 205 3.06 8.49 9.97
C LYS A 205 2.63 9.67 10.84
N HIS A 206 3.30 10.81 10.73
CA HIS A 206 3.01 12.00 11.53
C HIS A 206 1.88 12.86 10.95
N ARG A 207 1.67 12.80 9.65
CA ARG A 207 0.65 13.56 8.93
C ARG A 207 -0.14 12.64 7.99
N PRO A 208 -1.03 11.81 8.56
CA PRO A 208 -1.76 10.81 7.75
C PRO A 208 -2.70 11.41 6.71
N GLU A 209 -3.01 12.72 6.76
CA GLU A 209 -3.74 13.42 5.70
C GLU A 209 -3.08 13.34 4.32
N PHE A 210 -1.78 13.02 4.24
CA PHE A 210 -1.08 12.75 2.98
C PHE A 210 -1.73 11.62 2.18
N TRP A 211 -2.34 10.64 2.84
CA TRP A 211 -3.03 9.54 2.16
C TRP A 211 -4.16 10.01 1.24
N THR A 212 -4.81 11.14 1.54
CA THR A 212 -5.82 11.71 0.64
C THR A 212 -5.23 12.08 -0.72
N THR A 213 -3.94 12.46 -0.79
CA THR A 213 -3.32 12.92 -2.03
C THR A 213 -3.15 11.83 -3.08
N ILE A 214 -2.92 10.58 -2.67
CA ILE A 214 -2.69 9.46 -3.59
C ILE A 214 -3.91 9.15 -4.46
N GLN A 215 -5.12 9.50 -3.99
CA GLN A 215 -6.37 9.30 -4.72
C GLN A 215 -6.48 10.15 -5.99
N TYR A 216 -5.60 11.15 -6.14
CA TYR A 216 -5.54 12.02 -7.31
C TYR A 216 -4.57 11.51 -8.38
N LEU A 217 -3.70 10.55 -8.08
CA LEU A 217 -2.73 10.01 -9.04
C LEU A 217 -3.39 9.48 -10.33
N LYS A 218 -4.59 8.91 -10.22
CA LYS A 218 -5.38 8.44 -11.37
C LYS A 218 -5.70 9.51 -12.43
N PHE A 219 -5.58 10.78 -12.09
CA PHE A 219 -5.88 11.88 -13.01
C PHE A 219 -4.64 12.42 -13.74
N ILE A 220 -3.43 11.93 -13.38
CA ILE A 220 -2.19 12.36 -14.05
C ILE A 220 -2.10 11.68 -15.42
N LYS A 221 -1.95 12.51 -16.46
CA LYS A 221 -1.68 12.03 -17.81
C LYS A 221 -0.17 11.93 -18.01
N VAL A 222 0.35 10.70 -17.97
CA VAL A 222 1.77 10.43 -18.15
C VAL A 222 2.13 10.47 -19.63
N THR A 223 3.23 11.18 -19.98
CA THR A 223 3.82 11.19 -21.34
C THR A 223 5.21 10.58 -21.32
N ASP A 224 5.70 10.11 -22.46
CA ASP A 224 6.99 9.40 -22.57
C ASP A 224 8.18 10.30 -22.17
N ASP A 225 8.09 11.61 -22.46
CA ASP A 225 9.11 12.61 -22.16
C ASP A 225 9.01 13.19 -20.74
N MET A 226 7.93 12.87 -19.98
CA MET A 226 7.73 13.37 -18.63
C MET A 226 8.86 12.93 -17.70
N THR A 227 9.48 13.87 -17.02
CA THR A 227 10.44 13.57 -15.94
C THR A 227 9.71 13.25 -14.64
N PHE A 228 10.41 12.67 -13.66
CA PHE A 228 9.81 12.43 -12.34
C PHE A 228 9.44 13.75 -11.63
N ASP A 229 10.25 14.79 -11.77
CA ASP A 229 9.91 16.12 -11.24
C ASP A 229 8.64 16.68 -11.88
N ASN A 230 8.48 16.54 -13.21
CA ASN A 230 7.25 16.96 -13.90
C ASN A 230 6.03 16.15 -13.45
N PHE A 231 6.22 14.86 -13.15
CA PHE A 231 5.16 14.02 -12.59
C PHE A 231 4.70 14.53 -11.21
N LEU A 232 5.64 14.88 -10.33
CA LEU A 232 5.32 15.44 -9.01
C LEU A 232 4.66 16.82 -9.14
N ASP A 233 5.09 17.67 -10.09
CA ASP A 233 4.46 18.95 -10.37
C ASP A 233 3.02 18.77 -10.90
N ALA A 234 2.81 17.84 -11.82
CA ALA A 234 1.48 17.50 -12.31
C ALA A 234 0.57 16.99 -11.18
N TRP A 235 1.13 16.19 -10.24
CA TRP A 235 0.38 15.78 -9.07
C TRP A 235 -0.03 16.96 -8.18
N ALA A 236 0.89 17.91 -7.94
CA ALA A 236 0.58 19.14 -7.19
C ALA A 236 -0.48 20.01 -7.86
N GLU A 237 -0.55 20.01 -9.19
CA GLU A 237 -1.54 20.79 -9.95
C GLU A 237 -2.96 20.23 -9.86
N ILE A 238 -3.11 18.90 -9.80
CA ILE A 238 -4.44 18.24 -9.83
C ILE A 238 -5.06 18.05 -8.43
N VAL A 239 -4.27 18.08 -7.35
CA VAL A 239 -4.83 18.04 -6.00
C VAL A 239 -5.52 19.35 -5.64
N PRO A 240 -6.54 19.34 -4.77
CA PRO A 240 -7.12 20.57 -4.22
C PRO A 240 -6.06 21.46 -3.56
N ASP A 241 -6.23 22.79 -3.64
CA ASP A 241 -5.24 23.77 -3.14
C ASP A 241 -4.76 23.49 -1.71
N LYS A 242 -5.67 23.06 -0.83
CA LYS A 242 -5.35 22.68 0.54
C LYS A 242 -4.38 21.51 0.68
N LEU A 243 -4.17 20.71 -0.37
CA LEU A 243 -3.28 19.55 -0.39
C LEU A 243 -1.97 19.79 -1.15
N LYS A 244 -1.83 20.93 -1.86
CA LYS A 244 -0.63 21.22 -2.66
C LYS A 244 0.65 21.27 -1.84
N GLU A 245 0.59 21.86 -0.65
CA GLU A 245 1.75 21.91 0.26
C GLU A 245 2.26 20.52 0.61
N LEU A 246 1.35 19.52 0.71
CA LEU A 246 1.72 18.13 1.02
C LEU A 246 2.59 17.54 -0.10
N ILE A 247 2.25 17.81 -1.37
CA ILE A 247 3.05 17.32 -2.50
C ILE A 247 4.42 18.01 -2.55
N ILE A 248 4.46 19.30 -2.21
CA ILE A 248 5.74 20.05 -2.10
C ILE A 248 6.64 19.44 -1.02
N GLU A 249 6.07 19.02 0.12
CA GLU A 249 6.84 18.34 1.17
C GLU A 249 7.37 16.99 0.68
N ILE A 250 6.54 16.18 -0.01
CA ILE A 250 6.99 14.92 -0.65
C ILE A 250 8.14 15.22 -1.62
N LYS A 251 7.97 16.21 -2.50
CA LYS A 251 9.02 16.60 -3.46
C LYS A 251 10.30 17.04 -2.74
N THR A 252 10.19 17.74 -1.62
CA THR A 252 11.34 18.16 -0.81
C THR A 252 12.10 16.96 -0.24
N ILE A 253 11.39 15.97 0.31
CA ILE A 253 12.03 14.76 0.84
C ILE A 253 12.71 13.97 -0.28
N LEU A 254 12.03 13.80 -1.43
CA LEU A 254 12.59 13.06 -2.57
C LEU A 254 13.82 13.75 -3.19
N ASN A 255 13.97 15.06 -2.97
CA ASN A 255 15.12 15.85 -3.40
C ASN A 255 16.09 16.22 -2.26
N ASP A 256 16.00 15.55 -1.09
CA ASP A 256 16.87 15.86 0.05
C ASP A 256 18.34 15.53 -0.26
N GLU A 257 19.19 16.55 -0.08
CA GLU A 257 20.64 16.46 -0.25
C GLU A 257 21.39 16.12 1.06
N LYS A 258 20.67 15.92 2.18
CA LYS A 258 21.28 15.49 3.42
C LYS A 258 21.61 14.01 3.36
N ALA A 259 22.77 13.63 3.87
CA ALA A 259 23.11 12.22 4.01
C ALA A 259 22.13 11.53 4.96
N SER A 260 21.64 10.35 4.56
CA SER A 260 20.82 9.53 5.44
C SER A 260 21.69 9.05 6.61
N SER A 261 21.25 9.37 7.83
CA SER A 261 21.94 9.00 9.08
C SER A 261 21.67 7.56 9.48
#